data_1843188f6f1ba9f3ba6aed8ec79ca2b1
#
_entry.id   1843188f6f1ba9f3ba6aed8ec79ca2b1
#
_cell.length_a   1.000
_cell.length_b   1.000
_cell.length_c   1.000
_cell.angle_alpha   90.00
_cell.angle_beta   90.00
_cell.angle_gamma   90.00
#
_symmetry.space_group_name_H-M   'P 1'
#
loop_
_entity.id
_entity.type
_entity.pdbx_description
1 polymer ?
#
loop_
_entity_poly.entity_id
_entity_poly.type
_entity_poly.pdbx_seq_one_letter_code
_entity_poly.pdbx_strand_id
1 'polypeptide(L)'
;ALLADLSEEFSPPPRQTCILVTFSEAGERDLRRVLGRGLMGKPPGKLVQLAMDSGVTRPPLPPTTPWGTEDRPGGKVLRMGGPPVDNVAIDEEGEITLVRLVGFSLVVGLGISYLCFRSIKITVMLFFVGGVGAIFSLGIVWFCGGRLDSVLLTMPSLVYVLGLSGAVHIVNYYRDAVRDHGLPGAPERALMHGVAPCALAAFTTSLGLVSLCRSNILPINKFGFYSALGVLATAALLFTYLPAALQVWPPKQRPGKDASQPSVGRVQAMVTAFWNYIGDWVSRRYAWVCVGSIAVLLITGMGLLKITTSVQLLKLFDEDAKVIRDYAWLEENFGKLVPMEMVVQVPVQSQAPSLEELKQQQGLSDQQRNAQKYQYTFLERVELVDQVQRTVEEVFGQQGKDIIGHGMSAVTFTPDLPAPSARTQRYAVNGLLERNRGRLLEED
;
A
#
# COMPACT_ATOMS: atom_id res chain seq x y z
N ALA A 1 23.87 26.70 8.22
CA ALA A 1 23.46 26.24 9.56
C ALA A 1 23.44 24.71 9.64
N LEU A 2 22.79 23.99 8.74
CA LEU A 2 22.79 22.52 8.70
C LEU A 2 24.19 21.88 8.53
N LEU A 3 25.17 22.63 8.04
CA LEU A 3 26.56 22.16 7.87
C LEU A 3 27.45 22.47 9.08
N ALA A 4 27.02 23.36 9.98
CA ALA A 4 27.84 23.79 11.11
C ALA A 4 27.82 22.76 12.26
N ASP A 5 26.69 22.09 12.51
CA ASP A 5 26.58 21.08 13.58
C ASP A 5 27.31 19.76 13.26
N LEU A 6 27.59 19.47 11.98
CA LEU A 6 28.32 18.28 11.55
C LEU A 6 29.83 18.45 11.60
N SER A 7 30.34 19.66 11.89
CA SER A 7 31.78 19.98 11.80
C SER A 7 32.59 19.52 13.02
N GLU A 8 31.96 19.20 14.13
CA GLU A 8 32.69 18.80 15.34
C GLU A 8 33.04 17.30 15.43
N GLU A 9 32.29 16.44 14.74
CA GLU A 9 32.50 14.99 14.78
C GLU A 9 33.26 14.39 13.59
N PHE A 10 33.34 15.11 12.44
CA PHE A 10 33.97 14.60 11.22
C PHE A 10 35.07 15.53 10.71
N SER A 11 36.29 15.06 10.69
CA SER A 11 37.43 15.76 10.05
C SER A 11 38.01 14.87 8.94
N PRO A 12 37.86 15.22 7.65
CA PRO A 12 37.12 16.34 7.07
C PRO A 12 35.60 16.14 7.06
N PRO A 13 34.80 17.23 7.12
CA PRO A 13 33.34 17.11 7.11
C PRO A 13 32.86 16.42 5.83
N PRO A 14 31.88 15.55 5.92
CA PRO A 14 31.36 14.85 4.77
C PRO A 14 30.81 15.88 3.74
N ARG A 15 31.25 15.77 2.49
CA ARG A 15 30.78 16.63 1.40
C ARG A 15 29.40 16.14 0.93
N GLN A 16 28.40 16.36 1.77
CA GLN A 16 27.00 16.00 1.52
C GLN A 16 26.18 17.25 1.31
N THR A 17 25.21 17.19 0.41
CA THR A 17 24.24 18.25 0.22
C THR A 17 22.84 17.65 0.16
N CYS A 18 21.88 18.34 0.77
CA CYS A 18 20.47 18.00 0.70
C CYS A 18 19.76 19.07 -0.13
N ILE A 19 18.89 18.62 -1.03
CA ILE A 19 18.01 19.48 -1.83
C ILE A 19 16.59 19.19 -1.38
N LEU A 20 15.92 20.19 -0.83
CA LEU A 20 14.48 20.13 -0.58
C LEU A 20 13.75 20.42 -1.88
N VAL A 21 12.87 19.52 -2.29
CA VAL A 21 12.08 19.63 -3.50
C VAL A 21 10.60 19.71 -3.12
N THR A 22 9.95 20.80 -3.51
CA THR A 22 8.49 20.96 -3.39
C THR A 22 7.83 20.63 -4.73
N PHE A 23 6.66 20.02 -4.68
CA PHE A 23 5.91 19.63 -5.87
C PHE A 23 4.78 20.62 -6.13
N SER A 24 4.58 20.95 -7.41
CA SER A 24 3.37 21.61 -7.87
C SER A 24 2.22 20.59 -7.97
N GLU A 25 0.97 21.05 -8.02
CA GLU A 25 -0.19 20.18 -8.25
C GLU A 25 -0.04 19.24 -9.45
N ALA A 26 0.60 19.71 -10.53
CA ALA A 26 0.87 18.89 -11.71
C ALA A 26 1.89 17.79 -11.43
N GLY A 27 2.89 18.06 -10.60
CA GLY A 27 3.88 17.07 -10.14
C GLY A 27 3.27 16.03 -9.20
N GLU A 28 2.38 16.44 -8.30
CA GLU A 28 1.68 15.55 -7.38
C GLU A 28 0.73 14.58 -8.08
N ARG A 29 0.14 14.99 -9.21
CA ARG A 29 -0.75 14.12 -10.00
C ARG A 29 -0.04 12.95 -10.66
N ASP A 30 1.27 13.06 -10.90
CA ASP A 30 2.06 12.01 -11.56
C ASP A 30 3.46 11.87 -10.93
N LEU A 31 3.49 11.64 -9.62
CA LEU A 31 4.72 11.49 -8.83
C LEU A 31 5.66 10.42 -9.39
N ARG A 32 5.12 9.33 -9.93
CA ARG A 32 5.91 8.26 -10.50
C ARG A 32 6.74 8.69 -11.71
N ARG A 33 6.19 9.62 -12.53
CA ARG A 33 6.91 10.18 -13.67
C ARG A 33 8.09 11.06 -13.24
N VAL A 34 8.05 11.57 -12.03
CA VAL A 34 9.11 12.41 -11.45
C VAL A 34 10.10 11.59 -10.64
N LEU A 35 9.62 10.69 -9.77
CA LEU A 35 10.39 9.99 -8.74
C LEU A 35 10.60 8.48 -8.99
N GLY A 36 9.89 7.88 -9.96
CA GLY A 36 9.90 6.43 -10.17
C GLY A 36 11.31 5.87 -10.40
N ARG A 37 11.56 4.66 -9.91
CA ARG A 37 12.86 3.98 -10.01
C ARG A 37 13.12 3.32 -11.37
N GLY A 38 12.11 3.24 -12.23
CA GLY A 38 12.24 2.60 -13.54
C GLY A 38 12.13 1.08 -13.48
N LEU A 39 11.13 0.56 -12.79
CA LEU A 39 10.86 -0.86 -12.67
C LEU A 39 9.97 -1.40 -13.80
N MET A 40 10.07 -2.70 -14.07
CA MET A 40 9.21 -3.44 -15.01
C MET A 40 9.18 -2.85 -16.43
N GLY A 41 10.34 -2.40 -16.94
CA GLY A 41 10.46 -1.84 -18.29
C GLY A 41 9.97 -0.40 -18.44
N LYS A 42 9.52 0.24 -17.36
CA LYS A 42 9.22 1.68 -17.34
C LYS A 42 10.51 2.46 -17.16
N PRO A 43 10.68 3.61 -17.81
CA PRO A 43 11.87 4.44 -17.62
C PRO A 43 11.88 5.02 -16.20
N PRO A 44 13.07 5.31 -15.65
CA PRO A 44 13.18 6.01 -14.37
C PRO A 44 12.57 7.40 -14.45
N GLY A 45 12.14 7.93 -13.32
CA GLY A 45 11.55 9.25 -13.20
C GLY A 45 12.52 10.38 -13.59
N LYS A 46 11.97 11.51 -13.95
CA LYS A 46 12.72 12.65 -14.48
C LYS A 46 13.86 13.09 -13.55
N LEU A 47 13.62 13.13 -12.26
CA LEU A 47 14.61 13.53 -11.25
C LEU A 47 15.76 12.52 -11.17
N VAL A 48 15.44 11.23 -11.22
CA VAL A 48 16.44 10.16 -11.24
C VAL A 48 17.27 10.21 -12.52
N GLN A 49 16.63 10.46 -13.68
CA GLN A 49 17.33 10.64 -14.95
C GLN A 49 18.30 11.83 -14.90
N LEU A 50 17.87 12.98 -14.42
CA LEU A 50 18.72 14.16 -14.26
C LEU A 50 19.91 13.89 -13.34
N ALA A 51 19.69 13.15 -12.25
CA ALA A 51 20.76 12.77 -11.34
C ALA A 51 21.77 11.81 -12.00
N MET A 52 21.30 10.92 -12.88
CA MET A 52 22.18 10.05 -13.70
C MET A 52 22.97 10.86 -14.72
N ASP A 53 22.29 11.73 -15.46
CA ASP A 53 22.91 12.55 -16.52
C ASP A 53 23.96 13.52 -15.97
N SER A 54 23.73 14.04 -14.75
CA SER A 54 24.69 14.90 -14.05
C SER A 54 25.82 14.13 -13.36
N GLY A 55 25.81 12.78 -13.40
CA GLY A 55 26.82 11.94 -12.76
C GLY A 55 26.72 11.89 -11.23
N VAL A 56 25.65 12.42 -10.64
CA VAL A 56 25.39 12.38 -9.20
C VAL A 56 25.07 10.95 -8.74
N THR A 57 24.39 10.18 -9.58
CA THR A 57 24.17 8.75 -9.33
C THR A 57 24.49 7.93 -10.56
N ARG A 58 24.77 6.65 -10.35
CA ARG A 58 24.97 5.71 -11.48
C ARG A 58 23.65 4.95 -11.71
N PRO A 59 23.39 4.51 -12.95
CA PRO A 59 22.26 3.64 -13.20
C PRO A 59 22.38 2.39 -12.32
N PRO A 60 21.26 1.91 -11.75
CA PRO A 60 21.27 0.69 -10.95
C PRO A 60 21.78 -0.48 -11.78
N LEU A 61 22.35 -1.49 -11.12
CA LEU A 61 22.68 -2.75 -11.78
C LEU A 61 21.39 -3.37 -12.35
N PRO A 62 21.47 -4.05 -13.51
CA PRO A 62 20.35 -4.87 -13.95
C PRO A 62 20.02 -5.83 -12.81
N PRO A 63 18.72 -6.04 -12.52
CA PRO A 63 18.32 -6.89 -11.41
C PRO A 63 18.89 -8.30 -11.62
N THR A 64 19.55 -8.83 -10.59
CA THR A 64 19.94 -10.25 -10.53
C THR A 64 18.71 -11.16 -10.43
N THR A 65 17.59 -10.58 -9.98
CA THR A 65 16.28 -11.19 -9.99
C THR A 65 15.29 -10.27 -10.74
N PRO A 66 14.20 -10.80 -11.34
CA PRO A 66 13.19 -9.99 -12.01
C PRO A 66 12.56 -8.90 -11.14
N TRP A 67 12.85 -8.91 -9.85
CA TRP A 67 12.12 -8.20 -8.81
C TRP A 67 12.92 -7.10 -8.11
N GLY A 68 14.20 -6.90 -8.39
CA GLY A 68 14.99 -5.95 -7.66
C GLY A 68 16.01 -5.19 -8.50
N THR A 69 16.21 -3.93 -8.18
CA THR A 69 17.35 -3.13 -8.61
C THR A 69 18.33 -3.06 -7.44
N GLU A 70 19.57 -3.47 -7.65
CA GLU A 70 20.63 -3.38 -6.65
C GLU A 70 21.46 -2.11 -6.86
N ASP A 71 21.78 -1.43 -5.76
CA ASP A 71 22.72 -0.31 -5.79
C ASP A 71 24.14 -0.83 -6.06
N ARG A 72 24.88 -0.13 -6.91
CA ARG A 72 26.29 -0.49 -7.17
C ARG A 72 27.15 -0.22 -5.94
N PRO A 73 27.90 -1.20 -5.43
CA PRO A 73 28.78 -0.97 -4.29
C PRO A 73 29.84 0.10 -4.64
N GLY A 74 30.05 1.05 -3.72
CA GLY A 74 31.03 2.13 -3.87
C GLY A 74 30.70 3.23 -4.87
N GLY A 75 29.47 3.25 -5.42
CA GLY A 75 28.97 4.32 -6.30
C GLY A 75 28.37 5.50 -5.53
N LYS A 76 28.31 6.66 -6.19
CA LYS A 76 27.46 7.77 -5.72
C LYS A 76 26.01 7.33 -5.81
N VAL A 77 25.24 7.51 -4.76
CA VAL A 77 23.85 7.06 -4.66
C VAL A 77 22.96 8.25 -4.39
N LEU A 78 21.88 8.38 -5.17
CA LEU A 78 20.80 9.32 -4.88
C LEU A 78 19.94 8.71 -3.79
N ARG A 79 19.90 9.36 -2.63
CA ARG A 79 19.00 9.02 -1.53
C ARG A 79 17.81 9.95 -1.58
N MET A 80 16.62 9.41 -1.45
CA MET A 80 15.38 10.18 -1.47
C MET A 80 14.49 9.72 -0.33
N GLY A 81 13.82 10.68 0.32
CA GLY A 81 12.86 10.43 1.39
C GLY A 81 11.75 11.47 1.38
N GLY A 82 10.69 11.20 2.12
CA GLY A 82 9.52 12.06 2.25
C GLY A 82 8.25 11.44 1.65
N PRO A 83 7.06 11.96 2.03
CA PRO A 83 5.77 11.38 1.66
C PRO A 83 5.56 11.11 0.16
N PRO A 84 6.03 11.98 -0.77
CA PRO A 84 5.94 11.70 -2.19
C PRO A 84 6.75 10.48 -2.64
N VAL A 85 7.92 10.27 -2.04
CA VAL A 85 8.77 9.10 -2.32
C VAL A 85 8.14 7.83 -1.79
N ASP A 86 7.56 7.90 -0.58
CA ASP A 86 6.86 6.78 0.06
C ASP A 86 5.68 6.31 -0.79
N ASN A 87 4.86 7.23 -1.28
CA ASN A 87 3.74 6.91 -2.15
C ASN A 87 4.18 6.18 -3.42
N VAL A 88 5.25 6.67 -4.08
CA VAL A 88 5.78 6.02 -5.28
C VAL A 88 6.38 4.65 -4.94
N ALA A 89 7.09 4.52 -3.81
CA ALA A 89 7.66 3.26 -3.38
C ALA A 89 6.58 2.21 -3.07
N ILE A 90 5.48 2.61 -2.42
CA ILE A 90 4.32 1.74 -2.15
C ILE A 90 3.70 1.24 -3.46
N ASP A 91 3.51 2.12 -4.43
CA ASP A 91 2.93 1.74 -5.72
C ASP A 91 3.85 0.78 -6.49
N GLU A 92 5.16 1.03 -6.51
CA GLU A 92 6.15 0.19 -7.20
C GLU A 92 6.30 -1.18 -6.53
N GLU A 93 6.41 -1.24 -5.21
CA GLU A 93 6.44 -2.52 -4.47
C GLU A 93 5.10 -3.26 -4.60
N GLY A 94 3.98 -2.54 -4.68
CA GLY A 94 2.67 -3.10 -4.96
C GLY A 94 2.64 -3.82 -6.32
N GLU A 95 3.19 -3.22 -7.39
CA GLU A 95 3.27 -3.87 -8.72
C GLU A 95 4.15 -5.13 -8.68
N ILE A 96 5.32 -5.08 -8.03
CA ILE A 96 6.19 -6.24 -7.86
C ILE A 96 5.46 -7.35 -7.10
N THR A 97 4.80 -6.98 -6.01
CA THR A 97 4.02 -7.89 -5.17
C THR A 97 2.88 -8.53 -5.95
N LEU A 98 2.16 -7.77 -6.79
CA LEU A 98 1.12 -8.30 -7.67
C LEU A 98 1.66 -9.43 -8.54
N VAL A 99 2.74 -9.18 -9.28
CA VAL A 99 3.32 -10.19 -10.19
C VAL A 99 3.80 -11.42 -9.41
N ARG A 100 4.42 -11.22 -8.26
CA ARG A 100 4.87 -12.29 -7.37
C ARG A 100 3.71 -13.12 -6.83
N LEU A 101 2.67 -12.48 -6.29
CA LEU A 101 1.50 -13.15 -5.72
C LEU A 101 0.70 -13.89 -6.79
N VAL A 102 0.40 -13.23 -7.92
CA VAL A 102 -0.32 -13.86 -9.03
C VAL A 102 0.51 -15.02 -9.59
N GLY A 103 1.80 -14.81 -9.86
CA GLY A 103 2.69 -15.87 -10.35
C GLY A 103 2.76 -17.07 -9.42
N PHE A 104 2.96 -16.84 -8.12
CA PHE A 104 2.98 -17.92 -7.13
C PHE A 104 1.63 -18.64 -7.03
N SER A 105 0.52 -17.89 -6.99
CA SER A 105 -0.83 -18.47 -6.96
C SER A 105 -1.12 -19.31 -8.20
N LEU A 106 -0.66 -18.87 -9.38
CA LEU A 106 -0.77 -19.63 -10.62
C LEU A 106 -0.01 -20.95 -10.54
N VAL A 107 1.26 -20.93 -10.14
CA VAL A 107 2.11 -22.13 -10.05
C VAL A 107 1.53 -23.11 -9.05
N VAL A 108 1.17 -22.66 -7.86
CA VAL A 108 0.57 -23.50 -6.81
C VAL A 108 -0.78 -24.03 -7.26
N GLY A 109 -1.65 -23.19 -7.81
CA GLY A 109 -2.98 -23.59 -8.30
C GLY A 109 -2.91 -24.62 -9.42
N LEU A 110 -2.03 -24.42 -10.40
CA LEU A 110 -1.78 -25.39 -11.48
C LEU A 110 -1.21 -26.71 -10.92
N GLY A 111 -0.24 -26.61 -10.02
CA GLY A 111 0.38 -27.80 -9.38
C GLY A 111 -0.64 -28.64 -8.65
N ILE A 112 -1.44 -28.03 -7.77
CA ILE A 112 -2.48 -28.71 -6.99
C ILE A 112 -3.55 -29.29 -7.95
N SER A 113 -4.01 -28.51 -8.93
CA SER A 113 -5.00 -28.98 -9.91
C SER A 113 -4.50 -30.19 -10.69
N TYR A 114 -3.24 -30.17 -11.15
CA TYR A 114 -2.64 -31.30 -11.85
C TYR A 114 -2.48 -32.52 -10.93
N LEU A 115 -2.04 -32.34 -9.71
CA LEU A 115 -1.90 -33.44 -8.73
C LEU A 115 -3.25 -34.10 -8.40
N CYS A 116 -4.31 -33.28 -8.23
CA CYS A 116 -5.66 -33.77 -7.92
C CYS A 116 -6.33 -34.47 -9.09
N PHE A 117 -6.25 -33.87 -10.27
CA PHE A 117 -7.00 -34.37 -11.42
C PHE A 117 -6.18 -35.23 -12.38
N ARG A 118 -4.86 -35.13 -12.35
CA ARG A 118 -3.91 -35.82 -13.24
C ARG A 118 -4.29 -35.72 -14.73
N SER A 119 -4.86 -34.60 -15.12
CA SER A 119 -5.36 -34.32 -16.46
C SER A 119 -4.99 -32.90 -16.86
N ILE A 120 -4.12 -32.77 -17.85
CA ILE A 120 -3.70 -31.47 -18.38
C ILE A 120 -4.93 -30.67 -18.91
N LYS A 121 -5.90 -31.36 -19.54
CA LYS A 121 -7.11 -30.70 -20.06
C LYS A 121 -7.89 -30.00 -18.95
N ILE A 122 -8.16 -30.71 -17.85
CA ILE A 122 -8.86 -30.16 -16.68
C ILE A 122 -8.04 -28.99 -16.11
N THR A 123 -6.74 -29.19 -15.90
CA THR A 123 -5.86 -28.14 -15.35
C THR A 123 -5.89 -26.86 -16.21
N VAL A 124 -5.87 -26.98 -17.55
CA VAL A 124 -5.97 -25.82 -18.44
C VAL A 124 -7.34 -25.15 -18.33
N MET A 125 -8.43 -25.90 -18.25
CA MET A 125 -9.78 -25.34 -18.08
C MET A 125 -9.91 -24.57 -16.75
N LEU A 126 -9.38 -25.14 -15.65
CA LEU A 126 -9.39 -24.49 -14.35
C LEU A 126 -8.53 -23.21 -14.34
N PHE A 127 -7.36 -23.30 -14.95
CA PHE A 127 -6.48 -22.14 -15.15
C PHE A 127 -7.17 -21.01 -15.92
N PHE A 128 -7.90 -21.38 -16.99
CA PHE A 128 -8.63 -20.41 -17.80
C PHE A 128 -9.69 -19.68 -16.98
N VAL A 129 -10.51 -20.40 -16.20
CA VAL A 129 -11.53 -19.77 -15.34
C VAL A 129 -10.89 -18.80 -14.35
N GLY A 130 -9.89 -19.25 -13.60
CA GLY A 130 -9.22 -18.41 -12.60
C GLY A 130 -8.46 -17.25 -13.23
N GLY A 131 -7.67 -17.51 -14.28
CA GLY A 131 -6.85 -16.50 -14.95
C GLY A 131 -7.68 -15.42 -15.65
N VAL A 132 -8.70 -15.83 -16.42
CA VAL A 132 -9.61 -14.87 -17.06
C VAL A 132 -10.41 -14.10 -16.03
N GLY A 133 -10.86 -14.75 -14.93
CA GLY A 133 -11.52 -14.07 -13.82
C GLY A 133 -10.64 -13.00 -13.20
N ALA A 134 -9.36 -13.29 -12.97
CA ALA A 134 -8.39 -12.33 -12.43
C ALA A 134 -8.17 -11.14 -13.39
N ILE A 135 -7.98 -11.41 -14.71
CA ILE A 135 -7.83 -10.35 -15.71
C ILE A 135 -9.11 -9.52 -15.83
N PHE A 136 -10.28 -10.18 -15.83
CA PHE A 136 -11.56 -9.51 -15.93
C PHE A 136 -11.83 -8.59 -14.73
N SER A 137 -11.40 -8.99 -13.53
CA SER A 137 -11.50 -8.16 -12.33
C SER A 137 -10.73 -6.84 -12.46
N LEU A 138 -9.53 -6.86 -13.07
CA LEU A 138 -8.77 -5.64 -13.38
C LEU A 138 -9.46 -4.81 -14.47
N GLY A 139 -10.04 -5.48 -15.46
CA GLY A 139 -10.82 -4.83 -16.52
C GLY A 139 -12.01 -4.04 -15.96
N ILE A 140 -12.72 -4.58 -14.96
CA ILE A 140 -13.83 -3.89 -14.28
C ILE A 140 -13.34 -2.57 -13.67
N VAL A 141 -12.18 -2.58 -13.00
CA VAL A 141 -11.60 -1.36 -12.41
C VAL A 141 -11.35 -0.30 -13.48
N TRP A 142 -10.77 -0.71 -14.61
CA TRP A 142 -10.51 0.20 -15.72
C TRP A 142 -11.78 0.78 -16.33
N PHE A 143 -12.80 -0.07 -16.61
CA PHE A 143 -14.08 0.39 -17.16
C PHE A 143 -14.84 1.35 -16.23
N CYS A 144 -14.68 1.18 -14.92
CA CYS A 144 -15.27 2.09 -13.92
C CYS A 144 -14.43 3.38 -13.72
N GLY A 145 -13.33 3.59 -14.46
CA GLY A 145 -12.44 4.74 -14.29
C GLY A 145 -11.66 4.73 -12.97
N GLY A 146 -11.58 3.57 -12.30
CA GLY A 146 -10.85 3.41 -11.05
C GLY A 146 -9.32 3.47 -11.26
N ARG A 147 -8.61 3.99 -10.26
CA ARG A 147 -7.14 3.89 -10.20
C ARG A 147 -6.76 2.72 -9.31
N LEU A 148 -5.75 1.99 -9.73
CA LEU A 148 -5.18 0.90 -8.95
C LEU A 148 -4.32 1.49 -7.82
N ASP A 149 -4.61 1.09 -6.60
CA ASP A 149 -3.78 1.34 -5.43
C ASP A 149 -3.18 0.01 -4.92
N SER A 150 -2.23 0.09 -4.00
CA SER A 150 -1.50 -1.08 -3.49
C SER A 150 -2.41 -2.15 -2.85
N VAL A 151 -3.52 -1.76 -2.24
CA VAL A 151 -4.52 -2.69 -1.68
C VAL A 151 -5.28 -3.39 -2.79
N LEU A 152 -5.71 -2.63 -3.81
CA LEU A 152 -6.48 -3.15 -4.94
C LEU A 152 -5.64 -4.10 -5.81
N LEU A 153 -4.32 -3.95 -5.84
CA LEU A 153 -3.41 -4.84 -6.54
C LEU A 153 -3.44 -6.31 -6.03
N THR A 154 -3.92 -6.55 -4.81
CA THR A 154 -4.08 -7.92 -4.29
C THR A 154 -5.35 -8.62 -4.78
N MET A 155 -6.32 -7.87 -5.32
CA MET A 155 -7.61 -8.38 -5.79
C MET A 155 -7.52 -9.50 -6.85
N PRO A 156 -6.67 -9.43 -7.89
CA PRO A 156 -6.62 -10.47 -8.91
C PRO A 156 -6.23 -11.84 -8.36
N SER A 157 -5.31 -11.90 -7.38
CA SER A 157 -4.93 -13.16 -6.74
C SER A 157 -6.08 -13.76 -5.93
N LEU A 158 -6.83 -12.92 -5.22
CA LEU A 158 -8.04 -13.34 -4.49
C LEU A 158 -9.08 -13.93 -5.44
N VAL A 159 -9.41 -13.20 -6.51
CA VAL A 159 -10.41 -13.63 -7.51
C VAL A 159 -9.96 -14.91 -8.21
N TYR A 160 -8.67 -15.03 -8.54
CA TYR A 160 -8.09 -16.25 -9.11
C TYR A 160 -8.32 -17.47 -8.23
N VAL A 161 -7.97 -17.38 -6.94
CA VAL A 161 -8.09 -18.49 -6.00
C VAL A 161 -9.55 -18.89 -5.78
N LEU A 162 -10.45 -17.91 -5.66
CA LEU A 162 -11.90 -18.19 -5.50
C LEU A 162 -12.49 -18.82 -6.77
N GLY A 163 -12.13 -18.33 -7.96
CA GLY A 163 -12.53 -18.92 -9.22
C GLY A 163 -12.02 -20.35 -9.39
N LEU A 164 -10.75 -20.59 -9.05
CA LEU A 164 -10.15 -21.91 -9.09
C LEU A 164 -10.87 -22.89 -8.14
N SER A 165 -11.15 -22.45 -6.91
CA SER A 165 -11.87 -23.25 -5.91
C SER A 165 -13.26 -23.68 -6.41
N GLY A 166 -14.04 -22.73 -6.94
CA GLY A 166 -15.35 -23.02 -7.55
C GLY A 166 -15.25 -24.00 -8.71
N ALA A 167 -14.24 -23.82 -9.58
CA ALA A 167 -14.00 -24.68 -10.73
C ALA A 167 -13.62 -26.12 -10.32
N VAL A 168 -12.84 -26.28 -9.26
CA VAL A 168 -12.52 -27.60 -8.68
C VAL A 168 -13.78 -28.31 -8.21
N HIS A 169 -14.72 -27.62 -7.57
CA HIS A 169 -15.98 -28.23 -7.14
C HIS A 169 -16.83 -28.69 -8.32
N ILE A 170 -17.01 -27.87 -9.36
CA ILE A 170 -17.77 -28.25 -10.55
C ILE A 170 -17.12 -29.45 -11.27
N VAL A 171 -15.79 -29.49 -11.37
CA VAL A 171 -15.08 -30.64 -11.97
C VAL A 171 -15.26 -31.91 -11.14
N ASN A 172 -15.30 -31.82 -9.81
CA ASN A 172 -15.59 -32.98 -8.98
C ASN A 172 -17.01 -33.51 -9.21
N TYR A 173 -18.04 -32.63 -9.24
CA TYR A 173 -19.40 -33.02 -9.59
C TYR A 173 -19.48 -33.62 -11.02
N TYR A 174 -18.68 -33.08 -11.97
CA TYR A 174 -18.60 -33.68 -13.29
C TYR A 174 -18.02 -35.10 -13.27
N ARG A 175 -16.97 -35.34 -12.49
CA ARG A 175 -16.38 -36.69 -12.34
C ARG A 175 -17.35 -37.68 -11.71
N ASP A 176 -18.10 -37.23 -10.71
CA ASP A 176 -19.14 -38.03 -10.06
C ASP A 176 -20.28 -38.35 -11.07
N ALA A 177 -20.77 -37.33 -11.80
CA ALA A 177 -21.79 -37.52 -12.83
C ALA A 177 -21.35 -38.46 -13.97
N VAL A 178 -20.08 -38.41 -14.36
CA VAL A 178 -19.49 -39.32 -15.35
C VAL A 178 -19.40 -40.75 -14.81
N ARG A 179 -19.04 -40.89 -13.53
CA ARG A 179 -18.93 -42.20 -12.87
C ARG A 179 -20.29 -42.89 -12.74
N ASP A 180 -21.32 -42.14 -12.38
CA ASP A 180 -22.64 -42.70 -12.06
C ASP A 180 -23.51 -42.94 -13.30
N HIS A 181 -23.41 -42.05 -14.31
CA HIS A 181 -24.33 -42.02 -15.48
C HIS A 181 -23.61 -41.98 -16.83
N GLY A 182 -22.29 -42.04 -16.88
CA GLY A 182 -21.51 -41.94 -18.09
C GLY A 182 -21.36 -40.52 -18.65
N LEU A 183 -20.69 -40.40 -19.80
CA LEU A 183 -20.32 -39.10 -20.40
C LEU A 183 -21.52 -38.26 -20.90
N PRO A 184 -22.59 -38.86 -21.53
CA PRO A 184 -23.67 -38.06 -22.09
C PRO A 184 -24.38 -37.23 -21.02
N GLY A 185 -24.46 -35.90 -21.19
CA GLY A 185 -25.12 -34.98 -20.25
C GLY A 185 -24.41 -34.78 -18.89
N ALA A 186 -23.19 -35.31 -18.73
CA ALA A 186 -22.46 -35.16 -17.49
C ALA A 186 -22.15 -33.69 -17.11
N PRO A 187 -21.77 -32.79 -18.04
CA PRO A 187 -21.56 -31.38 -17.70
C PRO A 187 -22.83 -30.70 -17.19
N GLU A 188 -23.98 -30.99 -17.74
CA GLU A 188 -25.28 -30.46 -17.34
C GLU A 188 -25.65 -30.92 -15.92
N ARG A 189 -25.52 -32.21 -15.64
CA ARG A 189 -25.73 -32.77 -14.28
C ARG A 189 -24.79 -32.18 -13.27
N ALA A 190 -23.51 -32.05 -13.62
CA ALA A 190 -22.52 -31.40 -12.76
C ALA A 190 -22.90 -29.94 -12.41
N LEU A 191 -23.38 -29.22 -13.41
CA LEU A 191 -23.84 -27.84 -13.22
C LEU A 191 -25.07 -27.80 -12.30
N MET A 192 -26.08 -28.64 -12.55
CA MET A 192 -27.29 -28.70 -11.73
C MET A 192 -27.00 -28.96 -10.25
N HIS A 193 -26.04 -29.84 -9.95
CA HIS A 193 -25.64 -30.14 -8.56
C HIS A 193 -24.71 -29.05 -7.98
N GLY A 194 -23.89 -28.41 -8.81
CA GLY A 194 -22.83 -27.51 -8.35
C GLY A 194 -23.23 -26.05 -8.32
N VAL A 195 -24.26 -25.61 -9.09
CA VAL A 195 -24.63 -24.17 -9.16
C VAL A 195 -25.07 -23.64 -7.79
N ALA A 196 -25.95 -24.34 -7.09
CA ALA A 196 -26.49 -23.84 -5.83
C ALA A 196 -25.39 -23.61 -4.76
N PRO A 197 -24.53 -24.61 -4.43
CA PRO A 197 -23.49 -24.39 -3.43
C PRO A 197 -22.42 -23.39 -3.89
N CYS A 198 -21.98 -23.42 -5.15
CA CYS A 198 -20.97 -22.49 -5.64
C CYS A 198 -21.51 -21.05 -5.78
N ALA A 199 -22.76 -20.88 -6.22
CA ALA A 199 -23.39 -19.56 -6.29
C ALA A 199 -23.59 -18.95 -4.89
N LEU A 200 -24.05 -19.78 -3.92
CA LEU A 200 -24.20 -19.34 -2.55
C LEU A 200 -22.86 -18.92 -1.93
N ALA A 201 -21.79 -19.69 -2.16
CA ALA A 201 -20.46 -19.37 -1.71
C ALA A 201 -19.94 -18.06 -2.33
N ALA A 202 -20.11 -17.87 -3.65
CA ALA A 202 -19.73 -16.62 -4.33
C ALA A 202 -20.53 -15.43 -3.81
N PHE A 203 -21.83 -15.60 -3.60
CA PHE A 203 -22.72 -14.56 -3.11
C PHE A 203 -22.38 -14.14 -1.67
N THR A 204 -22.20 -15.10 -0.76
CA THR A 204 -21.82 -14.81 0.64
C THR A 204 -20.44 -14.15 0.72
N THR A 205 -19.47 -14.57 -0.09
CA THR A 205 -18.17 -13.94 -0.19
C THR A 205 -18.30 -12.50 -0.70
N SER A 206 -19.10 -12.29 -1.75
CA SER A 206 -19.35 -10.94 -2.30
C SER A 206 -20.03 -10.03 -1.28
N LEU A 207 -20.99 -10.51 -0.51
CA LEU A 207 -21.61 -9.75 0.58
C LEU A 207 -20.58 -9.36 1.66
N GLY A 208 -19.70 -10.30 2.03
CA GLY A 208 -18.59 -10.04 2.94
C GLY A 208 -17.65 -8.94 2.41
N LEU A 209 -17.33 -8.97 1.11
CA LEU A 209 -16.51 -7.96 0.47
C LEU A 209 -17.22 -6.60 0.36
N VAL A 210 -18.53 -6.59 0.04
CA VAL A 210 -19.35 -5.36 0.01
C VAL A 210 -19.39 -4.69 1.39
N SER A 211 -19.32 -5.43 2.49
CA SER A 211 -19.27 -4.84 3.83
C SER A 211 -18.08 -3.89 4.02
N LEU A 212 -16.96 -4.12 3.30
CA LEU A 212 -15.79 -3.23 3.31
C LEU A 212 -16.08 -1.86 2.67
N CYS A 213 -17.12 -1.74 1.84
CA CYS A 213 -17.54 -0.46 1.27
C CYS A 213 -18.02 0.53 2.35
N ARG A 214 -18.26 0.08 3.58
CA ARG A 214 -18.58 0.95 4.71
C ARG A 214 -17.36 1.62 5.32
N SER A 215 -16.14 1.19 4.93
CA SER A 215 -14.89 1.78 5.43
C SER A 215 -14.73 3.23 4.95
N ASN A 216 -14.25 4.10 5.83
CA ASN A 216 -13.85 5.47 5.49
C ASN A 216 -12.47 5.52 4.81
N ILE A 217 -11.73 4.40 4.78
CA ILE A 217 -10.44 4.28 4.11
C ILE A 217 -10.71 3.93 2.65
N LEU A 218 -10.46 4.90 1.76
CA LEU A 218 -10.78 4.80 0.33
C LEU A 218 -10.23 3.54 -0.36
N PRO A 219 -8.96 3.12 -0.16
CA PRO A 219 -8.44 1.87 -0.73
C PRO A 219 -9.23 0.62 -0.30
N ILE A 220 -9.64 0.53 0.97
CA ILE A 220 -10.41 -0.61 1.49
C ILE A 220 -11.82 -0.61 0.89
N ASN A 221 -12.45 0.56 0.80
CA ASN A 221 -13.77 0.72 0.19
C ASN A 221 -13.76 0.25 -1.28
N LYS A 222 -12.80 0.75 -2.08
CA LYS A 222 -12.62 0.34 -3.48
C LYS A 222 -12.34 -1.15 -3.61
N PHE A 223 -11.47 -1.71 -2.77
CA PHE A 223 -11.15 -3.13 -2.75
C PHE A 223 -12.41 -3.97 -2.53
N GLY A 224 -13.25 -3.60 -1.55
CA GLY A 224 -14.51 -4.27 -1.27
C GLY A 224 -15.44 -4.31 -2.49
N PHE A 225 -15.66 -3.16 -3.12
CA PHE A 225 -16.55 -3.03 -4.26
C PHE A 225 -16.06 -3.82 -5.48
N TYR A 226 -14.82 -3.58 -5.92
CA TYR A 226 -14.29 -4.21 -7.14
C TYR A 226 -14.05 -5.70 -6.96
N SER A 227 -13.64 -6.15 -5.76
CA SER A 227 -13.48 -7.57 -5.49
C SER A 227 -14.81 -8.32 -5.49
N ALA A 228 -15.86 -7.72 -4.91
CA ALA A 228 -17.20 -8.32 -4.94
C ALA A 228 -17.70 -8.50 -6.37
N LEU A 229 -17.57 -7.48 -7.22
CA LEU A 229 -17.92 -7.57 -8.65
C LEU A 229 -17.05 -8.61 -9.38
N GLY A 230 -15.74 -8.65 -9.10
CA GLY A 230 -14.82 -9.62 -9.67
C GLY A 230 -15.20 -11.07 -9.33
N VAL A 231 -15.59 -11.34 -8.08
CA VAL A 231 -16.03 -12.67 -7.63
C VAL A 231 -17.33 -13.09 -8.34
N LEU A 232 -18.33 -12.19 -8.40
CA LEU A 232 -19.59 -12.48 -9.09
C LEU A 232 -19.40 -12.71 -10.58
N ALA A 233 -18.58 -11.90 -11.24
CA ALA A 233 -18.25 -12.06 -12.65
C ALA A 233 -17.51 -13.38 -12.92
N THR A 234 -16.59 -13.77 -12.04
CA THR A 234 -15.88 -15.05 -12.13
C THR A 234 -16.81 -16.23 -11.90
N ALA A 235 -17.78 -16.12 -10.99
CA ALA A 235 -18.82 -17.14 -10.81
C ALA A 235 -19.70 -17.28 -12.06
N ALA A 236 -20.08 -16.18 -12.70
CA ALA A 236 -20.82 -16.21 -13.96
C ALA A 236 -19.99 -16.89 -15.08
N LEU A 237 -18.69 -16.56 -15.18
CA LEU A 237 -17.77 -17.23 -16.11
C LEU A 237 -17.64 -18.72 -15.80
N LEU A 238 -17.55 -19.09 -14.53
CA LEU A 238 -17.48 -20.47 -14.09
C LEU A 238 -18.70 -21.29 -14.58
N PHE A 239 -19.91 -20.77 -14.40
CA PHE A 239 -21.14 -21.48 -14.75
C PHE A 239 -21.42 -21.52 -16.27
N THR A 240 -20.86 -20.62 -17.04
CA THR A 240 -21.04 -20.57 -18.50
C THR A 240 -19.92 -21.32 -19.23
N TYR A 241 -18.67 -20.95 -18.95
CA TYR A 241 -17.52 -21.47 -19.68
C TYR A 241 -17.19 -22.93 -19.32
N LEU A 242 -17.14 -23.27 -18.02
CA LEU A 242 -16.62 -24.57 -17.62
C LEU A 242 -17.47 -25.75 -18.10
N PRO A 243 -18.81 -25.73 -18.01
CA PRO A 243 -19.65 -26.80 -18.58
C PRO A 243 -19.50 -26.90 -20.08
N ALA A 244 -19.44 -25.76 -20.80
CA ALA A 244 -19.23 -25.74 -22.23
C ALA A 244 -17.86 -26.35 -22.64
N ALA A 245 -16.79 -25.98 -21.89
CA ALA A 245 -15.47 -26.52 -22.13
C ALA A 245 -15.39 -28.04 -21.88
N LEU A 246 -16.04 -28.53 -20.82
CA LEU A 246 -16.13 -29.95 -20.50
C LEU A 246 -16.94 -30.74 -21.58
N GLN A 247 -17.94 -30.11 -22.21
CA GLN A 247 -18.72 -30.69 -23.28
C GLN A 247 -17.90 -30.83 -24.58
N VAL A 248 -17.18 -29.74 -24.96
CA VAL A 248 -16.41 -29.67 -26.19
C VAL A 248 -15.10 -30.47 -26.12
N TRP A 249 -14.49 -30.47 -24.96
CA TRP A 249 -13.16 -31.06 -24.78
C TRP A 249 -13.12 -32.03 -23.56
N PRO A 250 -13.91 -33.14 -23.62
CA PRO A 250 -14.00 -34.04 -22.50
C PRO A 250 -12.61 -34.60 -22.13
N PRO A 251 -12.27 -34.66 -20.84
CA PRO A 251 -11.03 -35.27 -20.39
C PRO A 251 -11.03 -36.75 -20.74
N LYS A 252 -9.89 -37.28 -21.21
CA LYS A 252 -9.76 -38.72 -21.49
C LYS A 252 -10.06 -39.52 -20.23
N GLN A 253 -11.09 -40.34 -20.26
CA GLN A 253 -11.24 -41.40 -19.29
C GLN A 253 -10.03 -42.32 -19.42
N ARG A 254 -9.32 -42.58 -18.36
CA ARG A 254 -8.47 -43.75 -18.29
C ARG A 254 -9.45 -44.91 -18.25
N PRO A 255 -9.43 -45.86 -19.27
CA PRO A 255 -10.28 -47.00 -19.21
C PRO A 255 -9.98 -47.72 -17.89
N GLY A 256 -11.00 -47.85 -17.08
CA GLY A 256 -10.88 -48.47 -15.77
C GLY A 256 -10.31 -49.87 -15.94
N LYS A 257 -9.28 -50.16 -15.24
CA LYS A 257 -9.18 -51.45 -14.62
C LYS A 257 -10.43 -51.56 -13.77
N ASP A 258 -11.22 -52.57 -14.10
CA ASP A 258 -12.45 -53.02 -13.46
C ASP A 258 -12.90 -52.29 -12.22
N ALA A 259 -14.17 -51.83 -12.22
CA ALA A 259 -14.85 -51.17 -11.12
C ALA A 259 -14.88 -52.03 -9.82
N SER A 260 -14.26 -53.18 -9.83
CA SER A 260 -14.25 -54.14 -8.72
C SER A 260 -13.04 -54.08 -7.78
N GLN A 261 -11.95 -53.38 -8.15
CA GLN A 261 -10.88 -53.12 -7.16
C GLN A 261 -10.12 -51.84 -7.50
N PRO A 262 -10.27 -50.76 -6.72
CA PRO A 262 -9.34 -49.62 -6.80
C PRO A 262 -7.98 -50.18 -6.33
N SER A 263 -6.99 -50.28 -7.24
CA SER A 263 -5.60 -50.36 -6.80
C SER A 263 -5.25 -49.04 -6.14
N VAL A 264 -5.68 -48.88 -4.92
CA VAL A 264 -5.43 -47.72 -4.07
C VAL A 264 -3.93 -47.70 -3.85
N GLY A 265 -3.23 -46.77 -4.52
CA GLY A 265 -1.80 -46.59 -4.27
C GLY A 265 -1.57 -46.45 -2.77
N ARG A 266 -0.47 -47.01 -2.23
CA ARG A 266 -0.15 -47.00 -0.79
C ARG A 266 -0.43 -45.64 -0.13
N VAL A 267 -0.13 -44.56 -0.81
CA VAL A 267 -0.36 -43.18 -0.34
C VAL A 267 -1.86 -42.87 -0.21
N GLN A 268 -2.67 -43.26 -1.20
CA GLN A 268 -4.12 -43.00 -1.18
C GLN A 268 -4.82 -43.85 -0.12
N ALA A 269 -4.38 -45.11 0.09
CA ALA A 269 -4.86 -45.94 1.17
C ALA A 269 -4.52 -45.36 2.56
N MET A 270 -3.30 -44.82 2.70
CA MET A 270 -2.86 -44.17 3.94
C MET A 270 -3.64 -42.90 4.23
N VAL A 271 -3.87 -42.08 3.19
CA VAL A 271 -4.67 -40.84 3.31
C VAL A 271 -6.12 -41.16 3.67
N THR A 272 -6.72 -42.16 3.02
CA THR A 272 -8.09 -42.59 3.34
C THR A 272 -8.20 -43.16 4.74
N ALA A 273 -7.25 -44.04 5.15
CA ALA A 273 -7.19 -44.55 6.49
C ALA A 273 -7.04 -43.47 7.56
N PHE A 274 -6.21 -42.46 7.28
CA PHE A 274 -6.03 -41.30 8.15
C PHE A 274 -7.33 -40.51 8.33
N TRP A 275 -8.03 -40.18 7.23
CA TRP A 275 -9.30 -39.48 7.31
C TRP A 275 -10.41 -40.27 7.98
N ASN A 276 -10.48 -41.60 7.74
CA ASN A 276 -11.42 -42.46 8.42
C ASN A 276 -11.12 -42.52 9.92
N TYR A 277 -9.83 -42.62 10.31
CA TYR A 277 -9.43 -42.58 11.72
C TYR A 277 -9.84 -41.28 12.40
N ILE A 278 -9.58 -40.10 11.73
CA ILE A 278 -10.02 -38.81 12.26
C ILE A 278 -11.54 -38.75 12.37
N GLY A 279 -12.25 -39.19 11.33
CA GLY A 279 -13.72 -39.19 11.30
C GLY A 279 -14.30 -40.02 12.47
N ASP A 280 -13.80 -41.22 12.66
CA ASP A 280 -14.19 -42.11 13.76
C ASP A 280 -13.85 -41.50 15.13
N TRP A 281 -12.65 -40.92 15.26
CA TRP A 281 -12.22 -40.28 16.50
C TRP A 281 -13.10 -39.06 16.84
N VAL A 282 -13.39 -38.21 15.89
CA VAL A 282 -14.28 -37.03 16.04
C VAL A 282 -15.68 -37.48 16.40
N SER A 283 -16.24 -38.49 15.67
CA SER A 283 -17.58 -39.02 15.92
C SER A 283 -17.74 -39.64 17.29
N ARG A 284 -16.72 -40.38 17.75
CA ARG A 284 -16.75 -41.01 19.08
C ARG A 284 -16.51 -40.02 20.23
N ARG A 285 -15.76 -38.93 19.98
CA ARG A 285 -15.38 -37.99 21.02
C ARG A 285 -15.88 -36.56 20.73
N TYR A 286 -17.03 -36.46 20.08
CA TYR A 286 -17.61 -35.17 19.65
C TYR A 286 -17.67 -34.13 20.77
N ALA A 287 -18.04 -34.52 21.99
CA ALA A 287 -18.12 -33.59 23.12
C ALA A 287 -16.76 -32.99 23.48
N TRP A 288 -15.70 -33.80 23.50
CA TRP A 288 -14.33 -33.32 23.75
C TRP A 288 -13.80 -32.44 22.62
N VAL A 289 -14.17 -32.78 21.39
CA VAL A 289 -13.82 -31.96 20.23
C VAL A 289 -14.52 -30.57 20.30
N CYS A 290 -15.80 -30.54 20.63
CA CYS A 290 -16.54 -29.31 20.83
C CYS A 290 -15.94 -28.46 21.96
N VAL A 291 -15.67 -29.05 23.12
CA VAL A 291 -15.08 -28.32 24.26
C VAL A 291 -13.67 -27.82 23.89
N GLY A 292 -12.85 -28.66 23.25
CA GLY A 292 -11.53 -28.27 22.79
C GLY A 292 -11.58 -27.10 21.76
N SER A 293 -12.51 -27.16 20.81
CA SER A 293 -12.70 -26.09 19.82
C SER A 293 -13.12 -24.77 20.49
N ILE A 294 -14.02 -24.82 21.46
CA ILE A 294 -14.44 -23.65 22.23
C ILE A 294 -13.26 -23.11 23.06
N ALA A 295 -12.50 -23.99 23.71
CA ALA A 295 -11.32 -23.59 24.47
C ALA A 295 -10.27 -22.89 23.58
N VAL A 296 -9.97 -23.44 22.38
CA VAL A 296 -9.08 -22.82 21.41
C VAL A 296 -9.63 -21.46 20.98
N LEU A 297 -10.93 -21.35 20.69
CA LEU A 297 -11.57 -20.08 20.32
C LEU A 297 -11.43 -19.03 21.43
N LEU A 298 -11.65 -19.39 22.68
CA LEU A 298 -11.52 -18.49 23.82
C LEU A 298 -10.06 -18.06 24.03
N ILE A 299 -9.11 -19.00 23.96
CA ILE A 299 -7.67 -18.69 24.12
C ILE A 299 -7.20 -17.75 22.99
N THR A 300 -7.56 -18.03 21.74
CA THR A 300 -7.21 -17.15 20.62
C THR A 300 -7.94 -15.81 20.69
N GLY A 301 -9.20 -15.82 21.15
CA GLY A 301 -9.98 -14.61 21.39
C GLY A 301 -9.35 -13.67 22.44
N MET A 302 -8.70 -14.22 23.46
CA MET A 302 -7.96 -13.41 24.44
C MET A 302 -6.78 -12.65 23.79
N GLY A 303 -6.24 -13.13 22.68
CA GLY A 303 -5.21 -12.43 21.91
C GLY A 303 -5.70 -11.10 21.32
N LEU A 304 -7.00 -10.98 21.04
CA LEU A 304 -7.59 -9.72 20.51
C LEU A 304 -7.41 -8.55 21.49
N LEU A 305 -7.38 -8.82 22.80
CA LEU A 305 -7.19 -7.79 23.83
C LEU A 305 -5.76 -7.20 23.83
N LYS A 306 -4.81 -7.85 23.19
CA LYS A 306 -3.40 -7.41 23.10
C LYS A 306 -3.03 -6.85 21.74
N ILE A 307 -3.97 -6.79 20.80
CA ILE A 307 -3.72 -6.23 19.47
C ILE A 307 -3.57 -4.71 19.58
N THR A 308 -2.40 -4.22 19.23
CA THR A 308 -2.11 -2.79 19.07
C THR A 308 -2.05 -2.47 17.57
N THR A 309 -2.77 -1.43 17.17
CA THR A 309 -2.70 -0.91 15.79
C THR A 309 -1.57 0.11 15.69
N SER A 310 -0.68 -0.06 14.73
CA SER A 310 0.38 0.89 14.41
C SER A 310 0.24 1.33 12.95
N VAL A 311 0.10 2.63 12.73
CA VAL A 311 0.00 3.22 11.39
C VAL A 311 1.37 3.76 10.99
N GLN A 312 2.35 2.89 10.84
CA GLN A 312 3.67 3.26 10.34
C GLN A 312 3.82 2.70 8.92
N LEU A 313 3.67 3.57 7.92
CA LEU A 313 3.73 3.19 6.50
C LEU A 313 5.07 2.51 6.15
N LEU A 314 6.16 2.96 6.75
CA LEU A 314 7.49 2.37 6.53
C LEU A 314 7.59 0.92 7.03
N LYS A 315 6.79 0.49 8.00
CA LYS A 315 6.74 -0.92 8.46
C LYS A 315 6.02 -1.86 7.49
N LEU A 316 5.43 -1.34 6.43
CA LEU A 316 4.84 -2.16 5.36
C LEU A 316 5.90 -2.72 4.40
N PHE A 317 7.11 -2.17 4.44
CA PHE A 317 8.22 -2.60 3.59
C PHE A 317 9.09 -3.63 4.31
N ASP A 318 9.73 -4.48 3.51
CA ASP A 318 10.80 -5.37 3.98
C ASP A 318 11.98 -4.51 4.50
N GLU A 319 12.66 -4.98 5.53
CA GLU A 319 13.84 -4.29 6.11
C GLU A 319 14.93 -4.05 5.06
N ASP A 320 15.04 -4.92 4.06
CA ASP A 320 15.98 -4.80 2.95
C ASP A 320 15.49 -3.90 1.81
N ALA A 321 14.29 -3.33 1.89
CA ALA A 321 13.76 -2.47 0.85
C ALA A 321 14.63 -1.20 0.69
N LYS A 322 14.82 -0.75 -0.56
CA LYS A 322 15.64 0.45 -0.85
C LYS A 322 15.15 1.68 -0.09
N VAL A 323 13.84 1.88 0.00
CA VAL A 323 13.25 3.02 0.73
C VAL A 323 13.65 3.01 2.20
N ILE A 324 13.65 1.84 2.85
CA ILE A 324 14.06 1.70 4.26
C ILE A 324 15.54 2.01 4.42
N ARG A 325 16.41 1.51 3.53
CA ARG A 325 17.84 1.82 3.55
C ARG A 325 18.13 3.29 3.28
N ASP A 326 17.36 3.92 2.39
CA ASP A 326 17.50 5.35 2.12
C ASP A 326 17.10 6.18 3.34
N TYR A 327 16.00 5.83 4.03
CA TYR A 327 15.57 6.47 5.25
C TYR A 327 16.58 6.27 6.39
N ALA A 328 17.06 5.05 6.63
CA ALA A 328 18.04 4.77 7.66
C ALA A 328 19.31 5.62 7.45
N TRP A 329 19.79 5.71 6.21
CA TRP A 329 20.95 6.54 5.88
C TRP A 329 20.66 8.04 6.08
N LEU A 330 19.49 8.51 5.66
CA LEU A 330 19.10 9.91 5.81
C LEU A 330 18.93 10.26 7.30
N GLU A 331 18.35 9.38 8.12
CA GLU A 331 18.20 9.59 9.57
C GLU A 331 19.55 9.62 10.29
N GLU A 332 20.50 8.78 9.87
CA GLU A 332 21.85 8.75 10.43
C GLU A 332 22.64 10.04 10.10
N ASN A 333 22.41 10.63 8.91
CA ASN A 333 23.22 11.77 8.44
C ASN A 333 22.52 13.13 8.59
N PHE A 334 21.20 13.20 8.66
CA PHE A 334 20.43 14.44 8.71
C PHE A 334 19.46 14.51 9.90
N GLY A 335 19.36 13.45 10.71
CA GLY A 335 18.42 13.36 11.82
C GLY A 335 17.06 12.81 11.41
N LYS A 336 16.11 12.79 12.35
CA LYS A 336 14.78 12.17 12.15
C LYS A 336 14.00 12.88 11.05
N LEU A 337 13.57 12.12 10.03
CA LEU A 337 13.05 12.63 8.78
C LEU A 337 11.54 12.47 8.60
N VAL A 338 10.81 11.93 9.58
CA VAL A 338 9.34 11.85 9.48
C VAL A 338 8.79 13.26 9.67
N PRO A 339 8.42 13.99 8.60
CA PRO A 339 7.96 15.35 8.73
C PRO A 339 6.58 15.36 9.40
N MET A 340 6.46 16.13 10.47
CA MET A 340 5.19 16.52 11.04
C MET A 340 5.04 18.03 10.81
N GLU A 341 4.09 18.39 9.96
CA GLU A 341 3.77 19.80 9.76
C GLU A 341 2.84 20.29 10.85
N MET A 342 3.25 21.38 11.52
CA MET A 342 2.42 22.09 12.48
C MET A 342 2.08 23.46 11.93
N VAL A 343 0.82 23.68 11.61
CA VAL A 343 0.35 24.96 11.06
C VAL A 343 -0.20 25.83 12.20
N VAL A 344 0.43 26.99 12.40
CA VAL A 344 -0.07 28.00 13.33
C VAL A 344 -0.91 29.00 12.55
N GLN A 345 -2.23 28.90 12.67
CA GLN A 345 -3.15 29.77 11.95
C GLN A 345 -3.45 31.03 12.79
N VAL A 346 -3.02 32.19 12.30
CA VAL A 346 -3.41 33.49 12.84
C VAL A 346 -4.55 34.04 11.99
N PRO A 347 -5.73 34.34 12.57
CA PRO A 347 -6.86 34.89 11.81
C PRO A 347 -6.47 36.16 11.05
N VAL A 348 -6.93 36.31 9.82
CA VAL A 348 -6.61 37.48 8.96
C VAL A 348 -6.95 38.79 9.65
N GLN A 349 -8.05 38.84 10.40
CA GLN A 349 -8.47 40.02 11.19
C GLN A 349 -7.47 40.44 12.27
N SER A 350 -6.66 39.50 12.76
CA SER A 350 -5.64 39.73 13.77
C SER A 350 -4.24 40.02 13.19
N GLN A 351 -4.12 40.05 11.86
CA GLN A 351 -2.85 40.32 11.19
C GLN A 351 -2.76 41.80 10.84
N ALA A 352 -1.60 42.39 11.11
CA ALA A 352 -1.33 43.78 10.68
C ALA A 352 -1.22 43.84 9.14
N PRO A 353 -1.76 44.87 8.50
CA PRO A 353 -1.67 45.03 7.05
C PRO A 353 -0.21 45.13 6.60
N SER A 354 0.07 44.68 5.38
CA SER A 354 1.41 44.76 4.78
C SER A 354 1.82 46.21 4.52
N LEU A 355 3.12 46.44 4.31
CA LEU A 355 3.63 47.76 3.98
C LEU A 355 3.01 48.33 2.68
N GLU A 356 2.62 47.47 1.74
CA GLU A 356 1.97 47.86 0.48
C GLU A 356 0.52 48.26 0.71
N GLU A 357 -0.22 47.50 1.51
CA GLU A 357 -1.60 47.81 1.89
C GLU A 357 -1.66 49.12 2.71
N LEU A 358 -0.69 49.34 3.61
CA LEU A 358 -0.59 50.59 4.39
C LEU A 358 -0.37 51.80 3.49
N LYS A 359 0.39 51.68 2.41
CA LYS A 359 0.61 52.76 1.43
C LYS A 359 -0.65 53.09 0.63
N GLN A 360 -1.51 52.09 0.40
CA GLN A 360 -2.78 52.29 -0.33
C GLN A 360 -3.90 52.80 0.57
N GLN A 361 -3.80 52.61 1.88
CA GLN A 361 -4.79 53.06 2.88
C GLN A 361 -4.57 54.54 3.30
N GLN A 362 -4.79 55.49 2.40
CA GLN A 362 -4.84 56.89 2.76
C GLN A 362 -6.24 57.23 3.31
N GLY A 363 -6.31 57.59 4.61
CA GLY A 363 -7.54 58.10 5.23
C GLY A 363 -8.22 57.21 6.29
N LEU A 364 -7.46 56.40 6.99
CA LEU A 364 -7.97 55.58 8.10
C LEU A 364 -8.61 56.41 9.23
N SER A 365 -9.80 56.01 9.67
CA SER A 365 -10.44 56.57 10.85
C SER A 365 -9.66 56.23 12.13
N ASP A 366 -9.82 57.02 13.20
CA ASP A 366 -9.14 56.78 14.47
C ASP A 366 -9.52 55.43 15.10
N GLN A 367 -10.72 54.92 14.84
CA GLN A 367 -11.13 53.58 15.27
C GLN A 367 -10.34 52.48 14.53
N GLN A 368 -10.11 52.62 13.24
CA GLN A 368 -9.34 51.67 12.44
C GLN A 368 -7.84 51.68 12.85
N ARG A 369 -7.27 52.86 13.12
CA ARG A 369 -5.91 52.98 13.65
C ARG A 369 -5.75 52.34 15.03
N ASN A 370 -6.74 52.48 15.91
CA ASN A 370 -6.72 51.83 17.20
C ASN A 370 -6.86 50.30 17.10
N ALA A 371 -7.67 49.78 16.19
CA ALA A 371 -7.79 48.35 15.94
C ALA A 371 -6.46 47.73 15.45
N GLN A 372 -5.73 48.46 14.58
CA GLN A 372 -4.43 48.01 14.07
C GLN A 372 -3.35 47.89 15.15
N LYS A 373 -3.45 48.61 16.27
CA LYS A 373 -2.50 48.48 17.40
C LYS A 373 -2.52 47.11 18.10
N TYR A 374 -3.60 46.38 17.94
CA TYR A 374 -3.78 45.07 18.54
C TYR A 374 -3.59 43.91 17.53
N GLN A 375 -3.16 44.23 16.31
CA GLN A 375 -2.88 43.23 15.30
C GLN A 375 -1.43 42.80 15.34
N TYR A 376 -1.19 41.51 15.10
CA TYR A 376 0.17 40.94 15.07
C TYR A 376 0.94 41.42 13.85
N THR A 377 2.07 42.04 14.07
CA THR A 377 3.05 42.36 13.03
C THR A 377 3.65 41.08 12.45
N PHE A 378 4.29 41.16 11.28
CA PHE A 378 4.93 39.98 10.68
C PHE A 378 6.03 39.40 11.61
N LEU A 379 6.82 40.26 12.26
CA LEU A 379 7.80 39.86 13.26
C LEU A 379 7.14 39.09 14.42
N GLU A 380 6.04 39.59 14.99
CA GLU A 380 5.35 38.92 16.08
C GLU A 380 4.76 37.56 15.69
N ARG A 381 4.33 37.38 14.44
CA ARG A 381 3.92 36.08 13.90
C ARG A 381 5.10 35.11 13.79
N VAL A 382 6.27 35.59 13.36
CA VAL A 382 7.50 34.78 13.29
C VAL A 382 7.97 34.42 14.71
N GLU A 383 7.89 35.34 15.67
CA GLU A 383 8.18 35.07 17.09
C GLU A 383 7.23 34.03 17.70
N LEU A 384 5.95 34.05 17.32
CA LEU A 384 4.97 33.03 17.73
C LEU A 384 5.36 31.64 17.21
N VAL A 385 5.78 31.56 15.95
CA VAL A 385 6.26 30.31 15.36
C VAL A 385 7.52 29.80 16.07
N ASP A 386 8.49 30.69 16.39
CA ASP A 386 9.69 30.36 17.17
C ASP A 386 9.33 29.83 18.56
N GLN A 387 8.41 30.50 19.24
CA GLN A 387 7.96 30.06 20.59
C GLN A 387 7.29 28.68 20.52
N VAL A 388 6.43 28.44 19.53
CA VAL A 388 5.79 27.12 19.36
C VAL A 388 6.84 26.07 19.05
N GLN A 389 7.78 26.33 18.12
CA GLN A 389 8.86 25.41 17.77
C GLN A 389 9.70 25.04 19.01
N ARG A 390 10.18 26.02 19.76
CA ARG A 390 10.97 25.78 20.99
C ARG A 390 10.21 25.00 22.05
N THR A 391 8.92 25.31 22.23
CA THR A 391 8.08 24.57 23.19
C THR A 391 7.92 23.11 22.77
N VAL A 392 7.71 22.86 21.47
CA VAL A 392 7.59 21.50 20.94
C VAL A 392 8.91 20.73 21.07
N GLU A 393 10.03 21.35 20.72
CA GLU A 393 11.37 20.77 20.87
C GLU A 393 11.72 20.49 22.34
N GLU A 394 11.36 21.39 23.26
CA GLU A 394 11.58 21.20 24.69
C GLU A 394 10.74 20.04 25.26
N VAL A 395 9.43 20.02 24.96
CA VAL A 395 8.49 19.03 25.53
C VAL A 395 8.70 17.64 24.92
N PHE A 396 8.93 17.52 23.63
CA PHE A 396 8.99 16.24 22.92
C PHE A 396 10.41 15.83 22.52
N GLY A 397 11.38 16.75 22.50
CA GLY A 397 12.80 16.47 22.29
C GLY A 397 13.47 16.05 23.59
N GLN A 398 14.05 17.00 24.31
CA GLN A 398 14.87 16.72 25.52
C GLN A 398 14.09 16.04 26.65
N GLN A 399 12.85 16.50 26.93
CA GLN A 399 12.01 15.93 28.00
C GLN A 399 11.23 14.69 27.52
N GLY A 400 10.97 14.57 26.21
CA GLY A 400 10.15 13.54 25.58
C GLY A 400 10.92 12.32 25.06
N LYS A 401 12.13 12.03 25.53
CA LYS A 401 12.95 10.88 25.09
C LYS A 401 13.27 10.89 23.60
N ASP A 402 13.62 12.02 23.04
CA ASP A 402 13.99 12.22 21.63
C ASP A 402 12.92 11.72 20.62
N ILE A 403 11.66 11.90 20.96
CA ILE A 403 10.55 11.55 20.05
C ILE A 403 10.56 12.45 18.81
N ILE A 404 10.91 13.74 18.98
CA ILE A 404 10.98 14.75 17.91
C ILE A 404 12.43 15.21 17.77
N GLY A 405 12.92 15.32 16.55
CA GLY A 405 14.20 15.93 16.20
C GLY A 405 14.10 17.46 16.17
N HIS A 406 15.04 18.12 15.48
CA HIS A 406 15.00 19.56 15.28
C HIS A 406 13.85 19.99 14.35
N GLY A 407 13.12 21.03 14.76
CA GLY A 407 12.11 21.65 13.93
C GLY A 407 12.75 22.60 12.90
N MET A 408 12.15 22.69 11.73
CA MET A 408 12.50 23.67 10.71
C MET A 408 11.29 24.54 10.42
N SER A 409 11.45 25.85 10.55
CA SER A 409 10.36 26.82 10.30
C SER A 409 10.91 28.04 9.55
N ALA A 410 10.06 29.01 9.28
CA ALA A 410 10.48 30.28 8.72
C ALA A 410 11.59 30.97 9.55
N VAL A 411 11.62 30.73 10.86
CA VAL A 411 12.65 31.27 11.77
C VAL A 411 14.05 30.77 11.42
N THR A 412 14.18 29.54 10.95
CA THR A 412 15.47 28.93 10.54
C THR A 412 16.15 29.73 9.41
N PHE A 413 15.37 30.46 8.62
CA PHE A 413 15.84 31.26 7.47
C PHE A 413 15.85 32.75 7.73
N THR A 414 15.51 33.18 8.96
CA THR A 414 15.51 34.59 9.34
C THR A 414 16.76 34.92 10.20
N PRO A 415 17.19 36.20 10.25
CA PRO A 415 18.20 36.63 11.21
C PRO A 415 17.74 36.38 12.65
N ASP A 416 18.69 36.36 13.60
CA ASP A 416 18.39 36.24 15.01
C ASP A 416 17.29 37.22 15.43
N LEU A 417 16.25 36.68 16.07
CA LEU A 417 15.12 37.47 16.51
C LEU A 417 15.52 38.41 17.67
N PRO A 418 15.19 39.69 17.55
CA PRO A 418 15.62 40.69 18.56
C PRO A 418 14.88 40.48 19.88
N ALA A 419 15.58 40.72 21.00
CA ALA A 419 14.99 40.65 22.32
C ALA A 419 13.75 41.56 22.45
N PRO A 420 12.73 41.15 23.24
CA PRO A 420 11.51 41.97 23.43
C PRO A 420 11.75 43.40 23.86
N SER A 421 12.84 43.67 24.60
CA SER A 421 13.24 44.98 25.07
C SER A 421 13.90 45.89 24.03
N ALA A 422 14.39 45.32 22.91
CA ALA A 422 15.16 46.02 21.89
C ALA A 422 14.27 46.72 20.83
N ARG A 423 13.52 47.74 21.17
CA ARG A 423 12.51 48.41 20.32
C ARG A 423 13.03 48.79 18.95
N THR A 424 14.22 49.43 18.87
CA THR A 424 14.80 49.91 17.62
C THR A 424 15.18 48.78 16.70
N GLN A 425 15.75 47.69 17.26
CA GLN A 425 16.10 46.51 16.46
C GLN A 425 14.86 45.79 15.98
N ARG A 426 13.81 45.64 16.81
CA ARG A 426 12.53 45.07 16.42
C ARG A 426 11.89 45.80 15.22
N TYR A 427 11.92 47.11 15.24
CA TYR A 427 11.41 47.92 14.13
C TYR A 427 12.20 47.71 12.84
N ALA A 428 13.53 47.66 12.92
CA ALA A 428 14.41 47.42 11.79
C ALA A 428 14.22 46.01 11.22
N VAL A 429 14.15 44.96 12.07
CA VAL A 429 13.96 43.56 11.68
C VAL A 429 12.55 43.36 11.07
N ASN A 430 11.49 43.94 11.67
CA ASN A 430 10.16 43.89 11.09
C ASN A 430 10.12 44.56 9.70
N GLY A 431 10.78 45.67 9.51
CA GLY A 431 10.87 46.32 8.20
C GLY A 431 11.63 45.48 7.16
N LEU A 432 12.62 44.71 7.58
CA LEU A 432 13.36 43.79 6.70
C LEU A 432 12.53 42.56 6.33
N LEU A 433 11.85 41.98 7.31
CA LEU A 433 10.94 40.85 7.10
C LEU A 433 9.77 41.20 6.18
N GLU A 434 9.13 42.37 6.39
CA GLU A 434 8.03 42.84 5.56
C GLU A 434 8.46 43.12 4.10
N ARG A 435 9.69 43.58 3.88
CA ARG A 435 10.22 43.76 2.50
C ARG A 435 10.43 42.44 1.77
N ASN A 436 10.72 41.37 2.50
CA ASN A 436 10.95 40.03 1.95
C ASN A 436 9.74 39.12 2.11
N ARG A 437 8.59 39.64 2.52
CA ARG A 437 7.38 38.87 2.82
C ARG A 437 6.98 37.97 1.64
N GLY A 438 6.95 38.48 0.42
CA GLY A 438 6.61 37.70 -0.78
C GLY A 438 7.63 36.60 -1.15
N ARG A 439 8.82 36.55 -0.48
CA ARG A 439 9.78 35.45 -0.63
C ARG A 439 9.67 34.43 0.48
N LEU A 440 9.06 34.81 1.62
CA LEU A 440 8.90 33.97 2.81
C LEU A 440 7.50 33.35 2.90
N LEU A 441 6.54 33.93 2.20
CA LEU A 441 5.18 33.44 2.05
C LEU A 441 4.95 33.16 0.58
N GLU A 442 4.60 31.94 0.23
CA GLU A 442 3.96 31.63 -1.05
C GLU A 442 2.56 32.26 -0.98
N GLU A 443 2.33 33.28 -1.77
CA GLU A 443 0.98 33.82 -1.99
C GLU A 443 0.33 32.93 -3.07
N ASP A 444 -0.72 32.18 -2.67
CA ASP A 444 -1.61 31.49 -3.58
C ASP A 444 -2.38 32.49 -4.49
#